data_cfaa7e1eb35a2d17b63159dc2dd3337f
#
_entry.id   cfaa7e1eb35a2d17b63159dc2dd3337f
#
_cell.length_a   1.000
_cell.length_b   1.000
_cell.length_c   1.000
_cell.angle_alpha   90.00
_cell.angle_beta   90.00
_cell.angle_gamma   90.00
#
_symmetry.space_group_name_H-M   'P 1'
#
loop_
_entity.id
_entity.type
_entity.pdbx_description
1 polymer ?
#
loop_
_entity_poly.entity_id
_entity_poly.type
_entity_poly.pdbx_seq_one_letter_code
_entity_poly.pdbx_strand_id
1 'polypeptide(L)'
;MNKPNQKLFSVIMALAMIVTIFSPASVALAEGIDPSFDPGMLIPDSAFTDTGTFGSAAGIQKFLEQNNSVLANKASDFVAKLKEPDTLTKVGLEDPQPSLSKPRTAAELIYDAGMKHGLNPQVILVKLEKEQSLITGKFTGDTLQKRLDRAVGFGCPDYEGCGEIFLSFYRQLFGTFDGDGARWLGAAASLSRSFNTDGGRGPMVDAQGRVFGKPLVRTSKVGDTIVLDNTLGGYEGVQQFQTVKIGNRATAALYRFTPHVFNGNYNFWKLYTRWFKYPSGTVIKTSKSDDIYVLDNGNKRLFSTFVATQRKLNVSAAVTVSKKEFDSYETADPMTPIDGTLIKGDDSGSVFLVKNSQKRPISYNIFVQQKFSFANVVTLPQDEVDSYDTGGFVPPTEGTLVTGETDGTVYMIEGDLKRPISYEMFIANKFSFAKILKLSDDEIKAFATGEFVRPPDSVALTLKGDTGIYWYKDSQKRYVSAFVYKQRTVSNFPHVQIGLEEFTQLMTGTPFPPKDGTVIQGEGSTAIYIMENGVKRMLTAQAYARLKTPRATVLPLTEVESYASGEILAQ
;
A
#
# COMPACT_ATOMS: atom_id res chain seq x y z
N MET A 1 -1.91 -23.18 95.09
CA MET A 1 -3.00 -22.90 96.03
C MET A 1 -3.98 -21.95 95.40
N ASN A 2 -5.19 -22.34 95.41
CA ASN A 2 -6.44 -21.58 95.18
C ASN A 2 -6.80 -21.03 93.77
N LYS A 3 -7.66 -21.79 93.13
CA LYS A 3 -8.87 -21.28 92.45
C LYS A 3 -9.78 -20.51 93.45
N PRO A 4 -10.82 -19.77 93.15
CA PRO A 4 -11.72 -19.77 92.01
C PRO A 4 -12.25 -18.35 91.60
N ASN A 5 -12.99 -18.14 90.56
CA ASN A 5 -14.46 -18.09 90.54
C ASN A 5 -15.04 -17.64 89.20
N GLN A 6 -15.99 -18.41 88.79
CA GLN A 6 -16.96 -18.08 87.73
C GLN A 6 -17.89 -16.93 88.18
N LYS A 7 -18.27 -16.06 87.29
CA LYS A 7 -19.61 -15.45 87.29
C LYS A 7 -20.14 -15.24 85.90
N LEU A 8 -21.09 -15.95 85.64
CA LEU A 8 -22.28 -15.83 84.76
C LEU A 8 -22.72 -14.40 84.58
N PHE A 9 -22.88 -13.94 83.29
CA PHE A 9 -23.74 -12.82 82.97
C PHE A 9 -24.46 -13.07 81.65
N SER A 10 -25.71 -12.96 81.75
CA SER A 10 -26.91 -13.02 80.93
C SER A 10 -26.81 -12.64 79.45
N VAL A 11 -27.49 -13.42 78.67
CA VAL A 11 -27.93 -13.22 77.31
C VAL A 11 -28.87 -12.01 77.27
N ILE A 12 -28.57 -11.00 76.44
CA ILE A 12 -29.54 -10.11 75.82
C ILE A 12 -29.41 -10.29 74.32
N MET A 13 -30.40 -10.91 73.75
CA MET A 13 -30.60 -11.12 72.31
C MET A 13 -31.12 -9.76 71.75
N ALA A 14 -30.26 -8.99 71.11
CA ALA A 14 -30.68 -7.87 70.27
C ALA A 14 -30.65 -8.35 68.81
N LEU A 15 -31.84 -8.51 68.28
CA LEU A 15 -32.11 -8.79 66.86
C LEU A 15 -31.75 -7.55 66.03
N ALA A 16 -30.51 -7.45 65.57
CA ALA A 16 -30.13 -6.45 64.57
C ALA A 16 -30.52 -7.01 63.19
N MET A 17 -31.60 -6.45 62.60
CA MET A 17 -31.87 -6.60 61.17
C MET A 17 -30.68 -6.02 60.38
N ILE A 18 -29.86 -6.86 59.84
CA ILE A 18 -28.85 -6.48 58.82
C ILE A 18 -29.67 -6.28 57.55
N VAL A 19 -29.99 -5.02 57.27
CA VAL A 19 -30.36 -4.57 55.91
C VAL A 19 -29.07 -4.66 55.09
N THR A 20 -28.86 -5.77 54.39
CA THR A 20 -27.87 -5.84 53.35
C THR A 20 -28.30 -4.95 52.23
N ILE A 21 -27.77 -3.73 52.21
CA ILE A 21 -27.78 -2.87 51.04
C ILE A 21 -26.94 -3.65 50.00
N PHE A 22 -27.62 -4.24 49.03
CA PHE A 22 -26.97 -4.74 47.84
C PHE A 22 -26.40 -3.51 47.11
N SER A 23 -25.18 -3.11 47.43
CA SER A 23 -24.36 -2.35 46.50
C SER A 23 -24.19 -3.22 45.27
N PRO A 24 -24.43 -2.69 44.05
CA PRO A 24 -24.06 -3.44 42.87
C PRO A 24 -22.58 -3.79 43.01
N ALA A 25 -22.28 -5.05 43.05
CA ALA A 25 -20.91 -5.54 43.10
C ALA A 25 -20.19 -4.91 41.89
N SER A 26 -19.32 -3.94 42.19
CA SER A 26 -18.32 -3.54 41.21
C SER A 26 -17.55 -4.82 40.87
N VAL A 27 -17.76 -5.34 39.67
CA VAL A 27 -16.98 -6.45 39.14
C VAL A 27 -15.53 -5.99 39.21
N ALA A 28 -14.78 -6.54 40.13
CA ALA A 28 -13.33 -6.32 40.14
C ALA A 28 -12.82 -6.89 38.81
N LEU A 29 -12.48 -6.02 37.91
CA LEU A 29 -11.88 -6.40 36.64
C LEU A 29 -10.53 -7.04 36.94
N ALA A 30 -10.26 -8.20 36.34
CA ALA A 30 -9.01 -8.89 36.47
C ALA A 30 -7.84 -7.97 36.06
N GLU A 31 -6.67 -8.22 36.64
CA GLU A 31 -5.45 -7.47 36.33
C GLU A 31 -5.20 -7.48 34.82
N GLY A 32 -5.03 -6.33 34.19
CA GLY A 32 -4.84 -6.20 32.75
C GLY A 32 -6.08 -5.77 31.94
N ILE A 33 -7.27 -5.72 32.53
CA ILE A 33 -8.47 -5.23 31.85
C ILE A 33 -8.61 -3.71 32.06
N ASP A 34 -8.91 -2.97 30.98
CA ASP A 34 -9.12 -1.55 31.05
C ASP A 34 -10.37 -1.23 31.87
N PRO A 35 -10.30 -0.41 32.95
CA PRO A 35 -11.43 -0.10 33.80
C PRO A 35 -12.55 0.69 33.09
N SER A 36 -12.27 1.28 31.93
CA SER A 36 -13.28 1.96 31.11
C SER A 36 -14.04 1.02 30.17
N PHE A 37 -13.69 -0.28 30.14
CA PHE A 37 -14.40 -1.26 29.36
C PHE A 37 -15.75 -1.58 29.99
N ASP A 38 -16.82 -1.30 29.26
CA ASP A 38 -18.17 -1.72 29.59
C ASP A 38 -18.63 -2.84 28.64
N PRO A 39 -18.72 -4.07 29.13
CA PRO A 39 -19.18 -5.17 28.27
C PRO A 39 -20.62 -5.02 27.77
N GLY A 40 -21.43 -4.18 28.44
CA GLY A 40 -22.80 -3.86 28.02
C GLY A 40 -22.89 -2.75 26.97
N MET A 41 -21.79 -2.01 26.74
CA MET A 41 -21.76 -0.85 25.84
C MET A 41 -20.44 -0.82 25.05
N LEU A 42 -20.28 -1.74 24.10
CA LEU A 42 -19.01 -1.91 23.36
C LEU A 42 -18.64 -0.70 22.51
N ILE A 43 -19.55 -0.21 21.70
CA ILE A 43 -19.43 1.03 20.92
C ILE A 43 -20.84 1.67 20.79
N PRO A 44 -20.95 2.99 20.58
CA PRO A 44 -22.23 3.64 20.32
C PRO A 44 -22.90 3.13 19.05
N ASP A 45 -24.23 3.15 18.99
CA ASP A 45 -25.00 2.77 17.79
C ASP A 45 -24.63 3.64 16.57
N SER A 46 -24.41 4.95 16.77
CA SER A 46 -23.94 5.87 15.73
C SER A 46 -22.57 5.45 15.17
N ALA A 47 -21.65 5.05 16.03
CA ALA A 47 -20.32 4.57 15.63
C ALA A 47 -20.37 3.24 14.84
N PHE A 48 -21.43 2.45 15.04
CA PHE A 48 -21.62 1.19 14.30
C PHE A 48 -22.17 1.43 12.88
N THR A 49 -22.96 2.48 12.68
CA THR A 49 -23.69 2.75 11.42
C THR A 49 -23.15 3.91 10.61
N ASP A 50 -22.20 4.70 11.13
CA ASP A 50 -21.64 5.84 10.39
C ASP A 50 -20.76 5.37 9.22
N THR A 51 -21.33 5.33 8.02
CA THR A 51 -20.63 4.96 6.79
C THR A 51 -19.73 6.07 6.25
N GLY A 52 -19.85 7.29 6.75
CA GLY A 52 -19.10 8.47 6.28
C GLY A 52 -17.68 8.62 6.84
N THR A 53 -17.29 7.79 7.81
CA THR A 53 -16.04 7.96 8.59
C THR A 53 -14.75 8.07 7.77
N PHE A 54 -14.66 7.42 6.62
CA PHE A 54 -13.50 7.48 5.71
C PHE A 54 -13.75 8.31 4.45
N GLY A 55 -14.97 8.77 4.23
CA GLY A 55 -15.37 9.53 3.05
C GLY A 55 -15.35 8.74 1.72
N SER A 56 -14.42 7.82 1.55
CA SER A 56 -14.27 7.02 0.33
C SER A 56 -13.35 5.81 0.55
N ALA A 57 -13.27 4.92 -0.44
CA ALA A 57 -12.27 3.83 -0.48
C ALA A 57 -10.83 4.36 -0.39
N ALA A 58 -10.53 5.54 -0.92
CA ALA A 58 -9.20 6.15 -0.81
C ALA A 58 -8.84 6.50 0.65
N GLY A 59 -9.81 6.90 1.48
CA GLY A 59 -9.59 7.10 2.91
C GLY A 59 -9.24 5.79 3.64
N ILE A 60 -9.92 4.69 3.30
CA ILE A 60 -9.59 3.36 3.83
C ILE A 60 -8.21 2.93 3.34
N GLN A 61 -7.89 3.15 2.07
CA GLN A 61 -6.57 2.82 1.51
C GLN A 61 -5.45 3.53 2.26
N LYS A 62 -5.64 4.83 2.54
CA LYS A 62 -4.68 5.62 3.33
C LYS A 62 -4.50 5.05 4.74
N PHE A 63 -5.59 4.66 5.42
CA PHE A 63 -5.52 4.00 6.72
C PHE A 63 -4.71 2.69 6.66
N LEU A 64 -4.93 1.87 5.64
CA LEU A 64 -4.19 0.62 5.45
C LEU A 64 -2.70 0.87 5.19
N GLU A 65 -2.36 1.86 4.37
CA GLU A 65 -0.98 2.27 4.07
C GLU A 65 -0.26 2.79 5.31
N GLN A 66 -0.91 3.64 6.10
CA GLN A 66 -0.36 4.19 7.35
C GLN A 66 -0.09 3.13 8.42
N ASN A 67 -0.87 2.04 8.43
CA ASN A 67 -0.63 0.89 9.30
C ASN A 67 0.29 -0.16 8.65
N ASN A 68 0.88 0.13 7.49
CA ASN A 68 1.69 -0.82 6.73
C ASN A 68 0.98 -2.17 6.54
N SER A 69 -0.34 -2.16 6.35
CA SER A 69 -1.17 -3.35 6.25
C SER A 69 -0.83 -4.18 5.00
N VAL A 70 -0.90 -5.50 5.12
CA VAL A 70 -0.84 -6.39 3.95
C VAL A 70 -1.98 -6.12 2.96
N LEU A 71 -3.12 -5.59 3.43
CA LEU A 71 -4.28 -5.21 2.63
C LEU A 71 -4.08 -3.90 1.84
N ALA A 72 -3.03 -3.13 2.11
CA ALA A 72 -2.69 -1.93 1.34
C ALA A 72 -2.16 -2.24 -0.06
N ASN A 73 -1.79 -3.51 -0.32
CA ASN A 73 -1.19 -3.93 -1.58
C ASN A 73 -2.17 -3.78 -2.75
N LYS A 74 -1.73 -3.07 -3.80
CA LYS A 74 -2.49 -2.79 -5.04
C LYS A 74 -1.99 -3.59 -6.24
N ALA A 75 -0.99 -4.46 -6.08
CA ALA A 75 -0.45 -5.27 -7.16
C ALA A 75 -1.53 -6.21 -7.72
N SER A 76 -1.53 -6.41 -9.02
CA SER A 76 -2.59 -7.14 -9.72
C SER A 76 -2.73 -8.59 -9.26
N ASP A 77 -1.62 -9.24 -8.94
CA ASP A 77 -1.57 -10.60 -8.42
C ASP A 77 -2.16 -10.72 -7.00
N PHE A 78 -1.97 -9.68 -6.15
CA PHE A 78 -2.59 -9.62 -4.84
C PHE A 78 -4.10 -9.33 -4.96
N VAL A 79 -4.48 -8.33 -5.75
CA VAL A 79 -5.89 -7.96 -5.96
C VAL A 79 -6.69 -9.12 -6.55
N ALA A 80 -6.07 -9.93 -7.41
CA ALA A 80 -6.69 -11.13 -7.95
C ALA A 80 -7.05 -12.18 -6.87
N LYS A 81 -6.32 -12.23 -5.74
CA LYS A 81 -6.62 -13.12 -4.61
C LYS A 81 -7.83 -12.68 -3.78
N LEU A 82 -8.25 -11.42 -3.90
CA LEU A 82 -9.36 -10.86 -3.14
C LEU A 82 -10.71 -11.04 -3.82
N LYS A 83 -10.72 -11.36 -5.14
CA LYS A 83 -11.95 -11.51 -5.92
C LYS A 83 -12.73 -12.75 -5.52
N GLU A 84 -14.01 -12.77 -5.90
CA GLU A 84 -14.83 -13.97 -5.82
C GLU A 84 -14.22 -15.10 -6.66
N PRO A 85 -14.08 -16.31 -6.13
CA PRO A 85 -13.75 -17.46 -6.94
C PRO A 85 -14.81 -17.70 -8.03
N ASP A 86 -14.41 -18.08 -9.23
CA ASP A 86 -15.27 -18.21 -10.44
C ASP A 86 -16.46 -19.19 -10.33
N THR A 87 -16.75 -19.68 -9.15
CA THR A 87 -17.87 -20.60 -8.89
C THR A 87 -19.26 -19.96 -9.05
N LEU A 88 -19.39 -18.64 -8.86
CA LEU A 88 -20.68 -17.95 -9.08
C LEU A 88 -21.10 -17.93 -10.55
N THR A 89 -20.15 -17.78 -11.47
CA THR A 89 -20.41 -17.81 -12.92
C THR A 89 -20.87 -19.19 -13.41
N LYS A 90 -20.54 -20.27 -12.69
CA LYS A 90 -20.97 -21.64 -13.04
C LYS A 90 -22.44 -21.93 -12.68
N VAL A 91 -23.02 -21.15 -11.76
CA VAL A 91 -24.40 -21.38 -11.28
C VAL A 91 -25.42 -20.47 -11.96
N GLY A 92 -25.00 -19.61 -12.88
CA GLY A 92 -25.89 -18.72 -13.65
C GLY A 92 -26.60 -17.65 -12.83
N LEU A 93 -26.10 -17.35 -11.63
CA LEU A 93 -26.66 -16.34 -10.74
C LEU A 93 -26.03 -14.98 -11.02
N GLU A 94 -26.88 -13.98 -11.23
CA GLU A 94 -26.40 -12.60 -11.32
C GLU A 94 -25.77 -12.18 -9.99
N ASP A 95 -24.54 -11.67 -10.06
CA ASP A 95 -23.90 -11.04 -8.92
C ASP A 95 -24.80 -9.88 -8.43
N PRO A 96 -25.21 -9.86 -7.17
CA PRO A 96 -25.91 -8.71 -6.60
C PRO A 96 -25.01 -7.47 -6.47
N GLN A 97 -23.71 -7.55 -6.91
CA GLN A 97 -22.76 -6.46 -6.94
C GLN A 97 -22.32 -6.16 -8.38
N PRO A 98 -22.24 -4.88 -8.78
CA PRO A 98 -21.78 -4.54 -10.11
C PRO A 98 -20.29 -4.91 -10.27
N SER A 99 -20.04 -5.75 -11.26
CA SER A 99 -18.74 -6.13 -11.79
C SER A 99 -17.78 -6.93 -10.89
N LEU A 100 -18.05 -8.22 -10.70
CA LEU A 100 -17.02 -9.24 -10.36
C LEU A 100 -15.87 -9.28 -11.40
N SER A 101 -16.06 -8.69 -12.58
CA SER A 101 -15.11 -8.70 -13.69
C SER A 101 -13.91 -7.77 -13.51
N LYS A 102 -13.95 -6.83 -12.56
CA LYS A 102 -12.81 -5.94 -12.31
C LYS A 102 -12.11 -6.30 -11.00
N PRO A 103 -10.80 -6.51 -11.03
CA PRO A 103 -10.02 -6.61 -9.80
C PRO A 103 -10.23 -5.36 -8.94
N ARG A 104 -10.52 -5.54 -7.66
CA ARG A 104 -10.75 -4.46 -6.69
C ARG A 104 -9.81 -4.59 -5.50
N THR A 105 -9.29 -3.46 -5.02
CA THR A 105 -8.46 -3.41 -3.83
C THR A 105 -9.25 -3.81 -2.58
N ALA A 106 -8.56 -4.20 -1.52
CA ALA A 106 -9.20 -4.48 -0.24
C ALA A 106 -9.96 -3.24 0.29
N ALA A 107 -9.41 -2.04 0.10
CA ALA A 107 -10.04 -0.79 0.49
C ALA A 107 -11.40 -0.57 -0.22
N GLU A 108 -11.47 -0.84 -1.52
CA GLU A 108 -12.72 -0.75 -2.28
C GLU A 108 -13.74 -1.78 -1.80
N LEU A 109 -13.32 -3.03 -1.56
CA LEU A 109 -14.20 -4.09 -1.06
C LEU A 109 -14.74 -3.76 0.34
N ILE A 110 -13.89 -3.24 1.25
CA ILE A 110 -14.30 -2.84 2.59
C ILE A 110 -15.27 -1.67 2.54
N TYR A 111 -14.98 -0.67 1.70
CA TYR A 111 -15.86 0.48 1.52
C TYR A 111 -17.23 0.07 0.98
N ASP A 112 -17.25 -0.72 -0.09
CA ASP A 112 -18.50 -1.18 -0.71
C ASP A 112 -19.34 -2.05 0.25
N ALA A 113 -18.69 -2.91 1.03
CA ALA A 113 -19.38 -3.72 2.04
C ALA A 113 -20.03 -2.83 3.12
N GLY A 114 -19.32 -1.80 3.58
CA GLY A 114 -19.84 -0.82 4.53
C GLY A 114 -21.03 -0.04 3.96
N MET A 115 -20.85 0.57 2.81
CA MET A 115 -21.87 1.39 2.15
C MET A 115 -23.15 0.58 1.82
N LYS A 116 -22.97 -0.60 1.25
CA LYS A 116 -24.10 -1.48 0.86
C LYS A 116 -24.97 -1.88 2.05
N HIS A 117 -24.37 -2.11 3.19
CA HIS A 117 -25.07 -2.66 4.35
C HIS A 117 -25.33 -1.65 5.46
N GLY A 118 -24.96 -0.37 5.27
CA GLY A 118 -25.09 0.66 6.29
C GLY A 118 -24.27 0.34 7.55
N LEU A 119 -23.08 -0.25 7.37
CA LEU A 119 -22.16 -0.62 8.43
C LEU A 119 -20.89 0.25 8.33
N ASN A 120 -20.49 0.85 9.44
CA ASN A 120 -19.26 1.63 9.46
C ASN A 120 -18.05 0.77 9.04
N PRO A 121 -17.28 1.16 8.00
CA PRO A 121 -16.07 0.46 7.59
C PRO A 121 -15.04 0.25 8.72
N GLN A 122 -15.02 1.11 9.74
CA GLN A 122 -14.18 0.95 10.93
C GLN A 122 -14.49 -0.37 11.66
N VAL A 123 -15.75 -0.76 11.74
CA VAL A 123 -16.17 -2.04 12.34
C VAL A 123 -15.59 -3.22 11.55
N ILE A 124 -15.61 -3.13 10.22
CA ILE A 124 -15.03 -4.17 9.35
C ILE A 124 -13.51 -4.26 9.54
N LEU A 125 -12.82 -3.12 9.57
CA LEU A 125 -11.36 -3.08 9.79
C LEU A 125 -10.96 -3.69 11.13
N VAL A 126 -11.70 -3.37 12.21
CA VAL A 126 -11.45 -3.97 13.52
C VAL A 126 -11.69 -5.48 13.50
N LYS A 127 -12.70 -5.95 12.77
CA LYS A 127 -12.94 -7.40 12.63
C LYS A 127 -11.81 -8.08 11.86
N LEU A 128 -11.31 -7.50 10.77
CA LEU A 128 -10.18 -8.01 9.99
C LEU A 128 -8.91 -8.15 10.84
N GLU A 129 -8.64 -7.17 11.69
CA GLU A 129 -7.51 -7.24 12.62
C GLU A 129 -7.73 -8.28 13.71
N LYS A 130 -8.87 -8.20 14.39
CA LYS A 130 -9.19 -9.07 15.52
C LYS A 130 -9.14 -10.56 15.14
N GLU A 131 -9.69 -10.90 13.98
CA GLU A 131 -9.80 -12.32 13.58
C GLU A 131 -8.52 -12.84 12.92
N GLN A 132 -7.84 -12.03 12.11
CA GLN A 132 -6.73 -12.51 11.29
C GLN A 132 -5.48 -11.62 11.30
N SER A 133 -5.45 -10.55 12.09
CA SER A 133 -4.34 -9.58 12.15
C SER A 133 -3.95 -9.02 10.77
N LEU A 134 -4.95 -8.78 9.91
CA LEU A 134 -4.71 -8.37 8.52
C LEU A 134 -4.30 -6.89 8.38
N ILE A 135 -4.46 -6.08 9.43
CA ILE A 135 -4.07 -4.68 9.41
C ILE A 135 -2.61 -4.51 9.86
N THR A 136 -2.22 -5.13 10.97
CA THR A 136 -0.87 -4.93 11.55
C THR A 136 0.08 -6.10 11.28
N GLY A 137 -0.43 -7.29 11.00
CA GLY A 137 0.37 -8.49 10.76
C GLY A 137 1.10 -8.46 9.42
N LYS A 138 2.26 -9.12 9.37
CA LYS A 138 3.10 -9.26 8.17
C LYS A 138 3.10 -10.71 7.70
N PHE A 139 2.34 -10.98 6.69
CA PHE A 139 2.14 -12.35 6.16
C PHE A 139 2.42 -12.41 4.67
N THR A 140 2.92 -13.55 4.21
CA THR A 140 3.20 -13.83 2.79
C THR A 140 2.77 -15.26 2.42
N GLY A 141 2.73 -15.57 1.14
CA GLY A 141 2.47 -16.92 0.63
C GLY A 141 1.19 -17.55 1.16
N ASP A 142 1.25 -18.83 1.48
CA ASP A 142 0.11 -19.63 1.94
C ASP A 142 -0.48 -19.15 3.27
N THR A 143 0.36 -18.59 4.15
CA THR A 143 -0.11 -18.04 5.42
C THR A 143 -1.01 -16.84 5.18
N LEU A 144 -0.65 -15.95 4.26
CA LEU A 144 -1.49 -14.82 3.88
C LEU A 144 -2.80 -15.32 3.25
N GLN A 145 -2.73 -16.27 2.30
CA GLN A 145 -3.93 -16.81 1.66
C GLN A 145 -4.92 -17.41 2.67
N LYS A 146 -4.43 -18.24 3.59
CA LYS A 146 -5.28 -18.83 4.65
C LYS A 146 -5.96 -17.78 5.54
N ARG A 147 -5.30 -16.64 5.78
CA ARG A 147 -5.88 -15.53 6.55
C ARG A 147 -6.90 -14.73 5.74
N LEU A 148 -6.64 -14.51 4.44
CA LEU A 148 -7.60 -13.87 3.54
C LEU A 148 -8.87 -14.74 3.40
N ASP A 149 -8.73 -16.05 3.31
CA ASP A 149 -9.87 -16.98 3.21
C ASP A 149 -10.80 -16.94 4.44
N ARG A 150 -10.28 -16.50 5.58
CA ARG A 150 -11.00 -16.44 6.87
C ARG A 150 -11.11 -15.03 7.43
N ALA A 151 -10.98 -14.03 6.58
CA ALA A 151 -10.65 -12.63 6.89
C ALA A 151 -11.34 -12.04 8.14
N VAL A 152 -12.65 -12.31 8.33
CA VAL A 152 -13.43 -11.82 9.48
C VAL A 152 -14.02 -12.95 10.35
N GLY A 153 -13.58 -14.19 10.13
CA GLY A 153 -14.05 -15.36 10.89
C GLY A 153 -15.52 -15.72 10.65
N PHE A 154 -16.12 -15.25 9.56
CA PHE A 154 -17.51 -15.52 9.26
C PHE A 154 -17.68 -16.96 8.73
N GLY A 155 -18.67 -17.70 9.27
CA GLY A 155 -18.87 -19.10 8.91
C GLY A 155 -17.76 -20.03 9.42
N CYS A 156 -17.02 -19.60 10.46
CA CYS A 156 -15.94 -20.35 11.10
C CYS A 156 -16.29 -20.59 12.58
N PRO A 157 -17.22 -21.50 12.89
CA PRO A 157 -17.54 -21.80 14.29
C PRO A 157 -16.36 -22.41 15.02
N ASP A 158 -16.27 -22.14 16.34
CA ASP A 158 -15.28 -22.75 17.21
C ASP A 158 -15.42 -24.28 17.15
N TYR A 159 -14.30 -24.98 17.04
CA TYR A 159 -14.17 -26.45 16.99
C TYR A 159 -14.57 -27.16 15.67
N GLU A 160 -15.30 -26.52 14.74
CA GLU A 160 -15.74 -27.14 13.50
C GLU A 160 -14.95 -26.71 12.27
N GLY A 161 -14.13 -25.64 12.40
CA GLY A 161 -13.42 -25.03 11.29
C GLY A 161 -14.35 -24.14 10.44
N CYS A 162 -13.82 -23.63 9.32
CA CYS A 162 -14.59 -22.76 8.43
C CYS A 162 -15.30 -23.60 7.36
N GLY A 163 -16.57 -23.33 7.13
CA GLY A 163 -17.28 -23.91 6.00
C GLY A 163 -16.65 -23.48 4.67
N GLU A 164 -16.34 -24.42 3.79
CA GLU A 164 -15.63 -24.16 2.52
C GLU A 164 -16.31 -23.09 1.65
N ILE A 165 -17.63 -23.02 1.69
CA ILE A 165 -18.42 -22.04 0.94
C ILE A 165 -18.15 -20.59 1.34
N PHE A 166 -17.59 -20.34 2.54
CA PHE A 166 -17.26 -19.00 3.03
C PHE A 166 -15.78 -18.62 2.84
N LEU A 167 -14.96 -19.54 2.33
CA LEU A 167 -13.53 -19.28 2.15
C LEU A 167 -13.30 -18.36 0.96
N SER A 168 -12.91 -17.18 1.17
CA SER A 168 -12.23 -16.13 0.41
C SER A 168 -12.47 -14.76 1.06
N PHE A 169 -11.61 -13.80 0.81
CA PHE A 169 -11.78 -12.44 1.33
C PHE A 169 -13.15 -11.84 0.93
N TYR A 170 -13.52 -12.03 -0.32
CA TYR A 170 -14.82 -11.57 -0.84
C TYR A 170 -16.01 -12.19 -0.10
N ARG A 171 -16.03 -13.53 -0.01
CA ARG A 171 -17.14 -14.26 0.63
C ARG A 171 -17.28 -13.96 2.10
N GLN A 172 -16.18 -13.77 2.77
CA GLN A 172 -16.15 -13.33 4.17
C GLN A 172 -16.91 -12.00 4.39
N LEU A 173 -16.80 -11.06 3.46
CA LEU A 173 -17.45 -9.75 3.55
C LEU A 173 -18.89 -9.78 3.00
N PHE A 174 -19.10 -10.32 1.81
CA PHE A 174 -20.35 -10.20 1.05
C PHE A 174 -21.23 -11.43 1.09
N GLY A 175 -20.69 -12.59 1.48
CA GLY A 175 -21.38 -13.88 1.43
C GLY A 175 -21.25 -14.59 0.09
N THR A 176 -22.06 -15.61 -0.10
CA THR A 176 -22.01 -16.50 -1.26
C THR A 176 -23.38 -17.11 -1.54
N PHE A 177 -23.46 -17.94 -2.58
CA PHE A 177 -24.56 -18.85 -2.83
C PHE A 177 -24.08 -20.28 -2.66
N ASP A 178 -24.92 -21.16 -2.14
CA ASP A 178 -24.64 -22.60 -2.12
C ASP A 178 -24.98 -23.25 -3.47
N GLY A 179 -24.69 -24.56 -3.57
CA GLY A 179 -24.92 -25.33 -4.78
C GLY A 179 -26.39 -25.41 -5.21
N ASP A 180 -27.33 -25.14 -4.31
CA ASP A 180 -28.77 -25.11 -4.55
C ASP A 180 -29.30 -23.71 -4.85
N GLY A 181 -28.41 -22.70 -4.94
CA GLY A 181 -28.74 -21.29 -5.22
C GLY A 181 -29.26 -20.50 -4.03
N ALA A 182 -29.21 -21.06 -2.81
CA ALA A 182 -29.58 -20.33 -1.60
C ALA A 182 -28.49 -19.32 -1.25
N ARG A 183 -28.92 -18.08 -0.97
CA ARG A 183 -27.99 -16.99 -0.65
C ARG A 183 -27.57 -17.01 0.82
N TRP A 184 -26.28 -17.07 1.07
CA TRP A 184 -25.66 -16.92 2.37
C TRP A 184 -25.11 -15.51 2.55
N LEU A 185 -25.49 -14.84 3.65
CA LEU A 185 -25.00 -13.50 3.96
C LEU A 185 -23.52 -13.57 4.36
N GLY A 186 -22.74 -12.53 4.01
CA GLY A 186 -21.41 -12.31 4.58
C GLY A 186 -21.47 -11.52 5.89
N ALA A 187 -20.29 -11.24 6.45
CA ALA A 187 -20.18 -10.57 7.75
C ALA A 187 -20.84 -9.20 7.79
N ALA A 188 -20.64 -8.37 6.76
CA ALA A 188 -21.21 -7.01 6.74
C ALA A 188 -22.75 -7.04 6.76
N ALA A 189 -23.36 -7.86 5.92
CA ALA A 189 -24.82 -8.03 5.91
C ALA A 189 -25.36 -8.64 7.21
N SER A 190 -24.63 -9.61 7.77
CA SER A 190 -25.01 -10.29 9.02
C SER A 190 -24.97 -9.34 10.22
N LEU A 191 -23.92 -8.53 10.36
CA LEU A 191 -23.79 -7.51 11.40
C LEU A 191 -24.89 -6.45 11.27
N SER A 192 -25.07 -5.89 10.07
CA SER A 192 -26.12 -4.90 9.81
C SER A 192 -27.52 -5.45 10.11
N ARG A 193 -27.81 -6.65 9.65
CA ARG A 193 -29.09 -7.29 9.93
C ARG A 193 -29.28 -7.52 11.44
N SER A 194 -28.24 -7.96 12.14
CA SER A 194 -28.30 -8.14 13.60
C SER A 194 -28.55 -6.85 14.34
N PHE A 195 -28.01 -5.72 13.85
CA PHE A 195 -28.25 -4.39 14.38
C PHE A 195 -29.70 -3.92 14.16
N ASN A 196 -30.27 -4.19 12.97
CA ASN A 196 -31.59 -3.69 12.56
C ASN A 196 -32.77 -4.55 13.01
N THR A 197 -32.52 -5.76 13.56
CA THR A 197 -33.58 -6.63 14.02
C THR A 197 -33.66 -6.71 15.54
N ASP A 198 -34.77 -6.27 16.11
CA ASP A 198 -35.09 -6.55 17.50
C ASP A 198 -35.32 -8.06 17.67
N GLY A 199 -34.37 -8.73 18.35
CA GLY A 199 -34.48 -10.13 18.69
C GLY A 199 -33.94 -11.14 17.69
N GLY A 200 -33.12 -10.72 16.73
CA GLY A 200 -32.31 -11.60 15.90
C GLY A 200 -33.08 -12.71 15.15
N ARG A 201 -32.36 -13.48 14.36
CA ARG A 201 -32.86 -14.75 13.83
C ARG A 201 -32.99 -15.72 15.00
N GLY A 202 -34.04 -16.56 14.96
CA GLY A 202 -34.12 -17.73 15.82
C GLY A 202 -32.82 -18.55 15.79
N PRO A 203 -32.61 -19.44 16.73
CA PRO A 203 -31.41 -20.26 16.79
C PRO A 203 -31.15 -20.92 15.45
N MET A 204 -29.86 -21.03 15.04
CA MET A 204 -29.52 -21.91 13.91
C MET A 204 -29.87 -23.33 14.30
N VAL A 205 -30.65 -23.97 13.46
CA VAL A 205 -31.00 -25.39 13.63
C VAL A 205 -30.36 -26.17 12.48
N ASP A 206 -29.91 -27.40 12.78
CA ASP A 206 -29.51 -28.34 11.74
C ASP A 206 -30.74 -28.93 11.01
N ALA A 207 -30.48 -29.77 10.03
CA ALA A 207 -31.56 -30.48 9.28
C ALA A 207 -32.50 -31.31 10.18
N GLN A 208 -32.06 -31.64 11.40
CA GLN A 208 -32.84 -32.37 12.41
C GLN A 208 -33.51 -31.44 13.43
N GLY A 209 -33.43 -30.10 13.25
CA GLY A 209 -34.01 -29.13 14.16
C GLY A 209 -33.22 -28.92 15.47
N ARG A 210 -31.99 -29.44 15.58
CA ARG A 210 -31.14 -29.25 16.76
C ARG A 210 -30.55 -27.87 16.74
N VAL A 211 -30.58 -27.16 17.87
CA VAL A 211 -30.09 -25.80 18.01
C VAL A 211 -28.56 -25.78 18.08
N PHE A 212 -27.92 -25.04 17.16
CA PHE A 212 -26.49 -24.79 17.21
C PHE A 212 -26.18 -23.50 17.97
N GLY A 213 -25.10 -23.53 18.74
CA GLY A 213 -24.59 -22.39 19.50
C GLY A 213 -25.45 -22.02 20.70
N LYS A 214 -25.15 -20.89 21.32
CA LYS A 214 -25.85 -20.41 22.51
C LYS A 214 -27.13 -19.66 22.10
N PRO A 215 -28.34 -20.27 22.22
CA PRO A 215 -29.57 -19.68 21.66
C PRO A 215 -29.86 -18.27 22.17
N LEU A 216 -29.65 -18.05 23.46
CA LEU A 216 -29.91 -16.79 24.14
C LEU A 216 -29.08 -15.61 23.57
N VAL A 217 -27.82 -15.85 23.15
CA VAL A 217 -26.98 -14.79 22.61
C VAL A 217 -27.44 -14.38 21.21
N ARG A 218 -27.89 -15.33 20.39
CA ARG A 218 -28.32 -15.06 19.01
C ARG A 218 -29.64 -14.31 18.90
N THR A 219 -30.47 -14.40 19.91
CA THR A 219 -31.75 -13.70 20.00
C THR A 219 -31.73 -12.49 20.92
N SER A 220 -30.58 -12.21 21.54
CA SER A 220 -30.46 -11.11 22.50
C SER A 220 -30.74 -9.75 21.86
N LYS A 221 -31.41 -8.89 22.59
CA LYS A 221 -31.76 -7.52 22.22
C LYS A 221 -31.39 -6.53 23.34
N VAL A 222 -31.56 -5.26 23.09
CA VAL A 222 -31.30 -4.22 24.08
C VAL A 222 -32.16 -4.46 25.32
N GLY A 223 -31.54 -4.37 26.49
CA GLY A 223 -32.15 -4.61 27.80
C GLY A 223 -32.04 -6.06 28.30
N ASP A 224 -31.76 -7.02 27.42
CA ASP A 224 -31.57 -8.42 27.84
C ASP A 224 -30.32 -8.59 28.68
N THR A 225 -30.39 -9.53 29.60
CA THR A 225 -29.24 -10.01 30.38
C THR A 225 -28.83 -11.37 29.83
N ILE A 226 -27.59 -11.48 29.33
CA ILE A 226 -27.06 -12.71 28.76
C ILE A 226 -25.89 -13.23 29.59
N VAL A 227 -25.71 -14.54 29.63
CA VAL A 227 -24.56 -15.19 30.24
C VAL A 227 -23.65 -15.71 29.15
N LEU A 228 -22.42 -15.26 29.15
CA LEU A 228 -21.40 -15.60 28.16
C LEU A 228 -20.31 -16.44 28.79
N ASP A 229 -19.83 -17.42 28.06
CA ASP A 229 -18.75 -18.28 28.45
C ASP A 229 -17.40 -17.71 27.95
N ASN A 230 -16.43 -17.64 28.86
CA ASN A 230 -15.10 -17.10 28.60
C ASN A 230 -14.00 -18.17 28.60
N THR A 231 -14.34 -19.44 28.51
CA THR A 231 -13.38 -20.56 28.60
C THR A 231 -12.22 -20.49 27.62
N LEU A 232 -12.34 -19.73 26.52
CA LEU A 232 -11.30 -19.53 25.54
C LEU A 232 -10.47 -18.25 25.76
N GLY A 233 -10.67 -17.56 26.89
CA GLY A 233 -10.11 -16.23 27.04
C GLY A 233 -8.90 -16.16 27.93
N GLY A 234 -7.74 -16.51 27.67
CA GLY A 234 -6.46 -16.41 28.35
C GLY A 234 -6.15 -15.19 29.27
N TYR A 235 -7.17 -14.63 29.93
CA TYR A 235 -7.01 -13.58 30.94
C TYR A 235 -7.09 -14.20 32.32
N GLU A 236 -6.01 -14.13 33.11
CA GLU A 236 -5.97 -14.61 34.49
C GLU A 236 -7.00 -13.88 35.37
N GLY A 237 -7.66 -14.60 36.25
CA GLY A 237 -8.64 -14.06 37.21
C GLY A 237 -10.03 -13.76 36.61
N VAL A 238 -10.26 -14.04 35.35
CA VAL A 238 -11.59 -13.86 34.72
C VAL A 238 -12.47 -15.06 35.04
N GLN A 239 -13.69 -14.79 35.51
CA GLN A 239 -14.68 -15.85 35.72
C GLN A 239 -15.02 -16.54 34.39
N GLN A 240 -15.21 -17.86 34.43
CA GLN A 240 -15.61 -18.67 33.28
C GLN A 240 -16.89 -18.15 32.62
N PHE A 241 -17.83 -17.63 33.39
CA PHE A 241 -19.08 -17.07 32.92
C PHE A 241 -19.16 -15.59 33.25
N GLN A 242 -19.57 -14.78 32.28
CA GLN A 242 -19.80 -13.33 32.45
C GLN A 242 -21.25 -13.01 32.17
N THR A 243 -21.88 -12.32 33.09
CA THR A 243 -23.24 -11.78 32.92
C THR A 243 -23.14 -10.38 32.34
N VAL A 244 -23.78 -10.16 31.20
CA VAL A 244 -23.76 -8.88 30.47
C VAL A 244 -25.19 -8.40 30.25
N LYS A 245 -25.49 -7.18 30.64
CA LYS A 245 -26.73 -6.50 30.28
C LYS A 245 -26.50 -5.70 28.98
N ILE A 246 -27.22 -6.03 27.93
CA ILE A 246 -27.05 -5.40 26.61
C ILE A 246 -27.59 -3.98 26.65
N GLY A 247 -26.70 -2.99 26.48
CA GLY A 247 -27.04 -1.56 26.57
C GLY A 247 -27.50 -0.94 25.27
N ASN A 248 -27.03 -1.43 24.10
CA ASN A 248 -27.42 -0.89 22.80
C ASN A 248 -27.42 -1.96 21.69
N ARG A 249 -27.89 -1.56 20.48
CA ARG A 249 -28.03 -2.48 19.33
C ARG A 249 -26.69 -2.91 18.75
N ALA A 250 -25.71 -2.03 18.74
CA ALA A 250 -24.34 -2.33 18.30
C ALA A 250 -23.73 -3.45 19.15
N THR A 251 -23.84 -3.36 20.47
CA THR A 251 -23.39 -4.38 21.41
C THR A 251 -24.12 -5.71 21.21
N ALA A 252 -25.44 -5.69 21.03
CA ALA A 252 -26.21 -6.88 20.71
C ALA A 252 -25.71 -7.55 19.42
N ALA A 253 -25.50 -6.77 18.35
CA ALA A 253 -25.02 -7.28 17.06
C ALA A 253 -23.63 -7.91 17.18
N LEU A 254 -22.73 -7.27 17.92
CA LEU A 254 -21.36 -7.77 18.13
C LEU A 254 -21.34 -9.07 18.94
N TYR A 255 -22.14 -9.22 19.99
CA TYR A 255 -22.24 -10.48 20.74
C TYR A 255 -22.92 -11.59 19.95
N ARG A 256 -23.91 -11.26 19.12
CA ARG A 256 -24.48 -12.27 18.20
C ARG A 256 -23.49 -12.81 17.20
N PHE A 257 -22.52 -11.97 16.80
CA PHE A 257 -21.45 -12.36 15.88
C PHE A 257 -20.34 -13.12 16.60
N THR A 258 -19.89 -12.63 17.77
CA THR A 258 -18.82 -13.23 18.58
C THR A 258 -19.31 -13.34 20.03
N PRO A 259 -19.78 -14.52 20.49
CA PRO A 259 -20.42 -14.69 21.79
C PRO A 259 -19.42 -14.84 22.96
N HIS A 260 -18.35 -14.07 22.97
CA HIS A 260 -17.30 -14.08 23.99
C HIS A 260 -17.00 -12.66 24.46
N VAL A 261 -16.83 -12.44 25.77
CA VAL A 261 -16.48 -11.12 26.31
C VAL A 261 -15.01 -10.83 26.06
N PHE A 262 -14.11 -11.51 26.77
CA PHE A 262 -12.70 -11.10 26.80
C PHE A 262 -11.92 -11.52 25.56
N ASN A 263 -11.99 -12.75 25.14
CA ASN A 263 -11.31 -13.21 23.91
C ASN A 263 -11.97 -12.67 22.62
N GLY A 264 -13.19 -12.19 22.72
CA GLY A 264 -13.97 -11.69 21.58
C GLY A 264 -14.11 -10.18 21.59
N ASN A 265 -15.09 -9.69 22.34
CA ASN A 265 -15.54 -8.31 22.25
C ASN A 265 -14.70 -7.32 23.02
N TYR A 266 -13.96 -7.72 24.05
CA TYR A 266 -12.94 -6.88 24.67
C TYR A 266 -11.80 -6.58 23.70
N ASN A 267 -11.33 -7.56 22.93
CA ASN A 267 -10.33 -7.34 21.90
C ASN A 267 -10.88 -6.44 20.77
N PHE A 268 -12.14 -6.61 20.38
CA PHE A 268 -12.80 -5.70 19.45
C PHE A 268 -12.83 -4.27 20.01
N TRP A 269 -13.29 -4.10 21.26
CA TRP A 269 -13.39 -2.81 21.93
C TRP A 269 -12.02 -2.12 22.06
N LYS A 270 -10.96 -2.86 22.44
CA LYS A 270 -9.60 -2.32 22.52
C LYS A 270 -9.11 -1.77 21.18
N LEU A 271 -9.28 -2.53 20.10
CA LEU A 271 -8.87 -2.13 18.76
C LEU A 271 -9.69 -0.94 18.26
N TYR A 272 -11.01 -0.98 18.48
CA TYR A 272 -11.88 0.13 18.09
C TYR A 272 -11.54 1.41 18.85
N THR A 273 -11.38 1.33 20.16
CA THR A 273 -10.99 2.45 21.02
C THR A 273 -9.64 3.00 20.63
N ARG A 274 -8.66 2.14 20.43
CA ARG A 274 -7.31 2.52 20.02
C ARG A 274 -7.29 3.27 18.69
N TRP A 275 -8.05 2.84 17.70
CA TRP A 275 -7.99 3.42 16.37
C TRP A 275 -9.00 4.54 16.12
N PHE A 276 -10.15 4.49 16.76
CA PHE A 276 -11.30 5.29 16.35
C PHE A 276 -12.06 6.03 17.47
N LYS A 277 -11.67 5.86 18.75
CA LYS A 277 -12.31 6.60 19.86
C LYS A 277 -12.14 8.10 19.69
N TYR A 278 -10.99 8.51 19.24
CA TYR A 278 -10.69 9.89 18.91
C TYR A 278 -10.35 10.01 17.42
N PRO A 279 -10.90 10.99 16.70
CA PRO A 279 -10.55 11.18 15.30
C PRO A 279 -9.07 11.57 15.15
N SER A 280 -8.50 11.22 13.99
CA SER A 280 -7.15 11.69 13.61
C SER A 280 -7.08 13.21 13.70
N GLY A 281 -5.99 13.73 14.28
CA GLY A 281 -5.83 15.14 14.58
C GLY A 281 -6.19 15.51 16.02
N THR A 282 -6.78 14.60 16.81
CA THR A 282 -7.00 14.84 18.24
C THR A 282 -5.68 14.94 18.96
N VAL A 283 -5.48 16.05 19.68
CA VAL A 283 -4.31 16.26 20.52
C VAL A 283 -4.57 15.64 21.89
N ILE A 284 -3.64 14.82 22.36
CA ILE A 284 -3.70 14.15 23.67
C ILE A 284 -2.47 14.45 24.50
N LYS A 285 -2.65 14.41 25.83
CA LYS A 285 -1.55 14.47 26.81
C LYS A 285 -1.89 13.64 28.04
N THR A 286 -0.89 13.39 28.87
CA THR A 286 -1.11 12.85 30.22
C THR A 286 -1.04 13.97 31.26
N SER A 287 -1.56 13.74 32.46
CA SER A 287 -1.44 14.71 33.57
C SER A 287 -0.03 14.78 34.19
N LYS A 288 0.91 13.90 33.75
CA LYS A 288 2.25 13.74 34.35
C LYS A 288 3.39 14.12 33.41
N SER A 289 3.13 14.49 32.17
CA SER A 289 4.15 14.87 31.17
C SER A 289 3.69 16.13 30.44
N ASP A 290 4.62 17.00 30.15
CA ASP A 290 4.39 18.16 29.29
C ASP A 290 4.38 17.80 27.81
N ASP A 291 4.79 16.56 27.45
CA ASP A 291 4.76 16.07 26.08
C ASP A 291 3.33 15.99 25.56
N ILE A 292 3.16 16.50 24.36
CA ILE A 292 1.87 16.54 23.67
C ILE A 292 1.98 15.69 22.42
N TYR A 293 0.97 14.87 22.22
CA TYR A 293 0.90 13.95 21.10
C TYR A 293 -0.37 14.23 20.29
N VAL A 294 -0.30 13.97 19.00
CA VAL A 294 -1.47 13.93 18.14
C VAL A 294 -1.78 12.48 17.80
N LEU A 295 -3.04 12.11 17.83
CA LEU A 295 -3.49 10.83 17.33
C LEU A 295 -3.58 10.90 15.80
N ASP A 296 -2.91 9.99 15.14
CA ASP A 296 -2.95 9.83 13.69
C ASP A 296 -3.23 8.36 13.38
N ASN A 297 -4.47 8.09 12.94
CA ASN A 297 -4.97 6.73 12.66
C ASN A 297 -4.75 5.74 13.81
N GLY A 298 -5.05 6.17 15.02
CA GLY A 298 -4.95 5.35 16.23
C GLY A 298 -3.55 5.20 16.82
N ASN A 299 -2.54 5.83 16.23
CA ASN A 299 -1.19 5.90 16.78
C ASN A 299 -0.93 7.29 17.36
N LYS A 300 -0.13 7.39 18.41
CA LYS A 300 0.30 8.66 18.98
C LYS A 300 1.63 9.09 18.37
N ARG A 301 1.68 10.36 17.94
CA ARG A 301 2.89 10.97 17.35
C ARG A 301 3.25 12.20 18.14
N LEU A 302 4.49 12.25 18.61
CA LEU A 302 5.05 13.44 19.24
C LEU A 302 5.15 14.56 18.20
N PHE A 303 4.96 15.82 18.62
CA PHE A 303 5.16 16.98 17.76
C PHE A 303 5.67 18.18 18.57
N SER A 304 6.42 19.05 17.91
CA SER A 304 6.93 20.28 18.49
C SER A 304 5.94 21.44 18.37
N THR A 305 6.19 22.51 19.11
CA THR A 305 5.40 23.76 19.00
C THR A 305 5.44 24.33 17.59
N PHE A 306 6.57 24.22 16.89
CA PHE A 306 6.68 24.65 15.50
C PHE A 306 5.73 23.86 14.61
N VAL A 307 5.77 22.53 14.69
CA VAL A 307 4.91 21.63 13.92
C VAL A 307 3.43 21.87 14.26
N ALA A 308 3.10 22.07 15.54
CA ALA A 308 1.75 22.39 15.96
C ALA A 308 1.22 23.66 15.29
N THR A 309 2.04 24.72 15.28
CA THR A 309 1.68 26.01 14.68
C THR A 309 1.49 25.87 13.17
N GLN A 310 2.45 25.23 12.51
CA GLN A 310 2.46 25.08 11.06
C GLN A 310 1.27 24.22 10.57
N ARG A 311 0.96 23.14 11.30
CA ARG A 311 -0.14 22.21 10.96
C ARG A 311 -1.50 22.63 11.58
N LYS A 312 -1.52 23.75 12.30
CA LYS A 312 -2.71 24.31 12.97
C LYS A 312 -3.36 23.31 13.95
N LEU A 313 -2.52 22.56 14.70
CA LEU A 313 -3.01 21.64 15.71
C LEU A 313 -3.56 22.45 16.91
N ASN A 314 -4.74 22.07 17.38
CA ASN A 314 -5.35 22.76 18.51
C ASN A 314 -4.83 22.22 19.85
N VAL A 315 -3.66 22.72 20.25
CA VAL A 315 -2.99 22.33 21.51
C VAL A 315 -3.83 22.71 22.74
N SER A 316 -4.58 23.81 22.67
CA SER A 316 -5.40 24.26 23.82
C SER A 316 -6.59 23.32 24.10
N ALA A 317 -7.02 22.55 23.09
CA ALA A 317 -8.06 21.54 23.21
C ALA A 317 -7.49 20.13 23.49
N ALA A 318 -6.24 20.04 23.95
CA ALA A 318 -5.63 18.75 24.23
C ALA A 318 -6.42 17.96 25.28
N VAL A 319 -6.79 16.74 24.93
CA VAL A 319 -7.51 15.82 25.81
C VAL A 319 -6.53 15.19 26.78
N THR A 320 -6.76 15.33 28.09
CA THR A 320 -5.99 14.62 29.08
C THR A 320 -6.50 13.20 29.22
N VAL A 321 -5.70 12.23 28.82
CA VAL A 321 -6.01 10.81 28.92
C VAL A 321 -5.28 10.15 30.11
N SER A 322 -5.81 9.02 30.58
CA SER A 322 -5.12 8.25 31.63
C SER A 322 -3.81 7.67 31.09
N LYS A 323 -2.83 7.40 31.99
CA LYS A 323 -1.57 6.74 31.60
C LYS A 323 -1.84 5.41 30.89
N LYS A 324 -2.78 4.62 31.37
CA LYS A 324 -3.14 3.33 30.77
C LYS A 324 -3.71 3.48 29.35
N GLU A 325 -4.59 4.47 29.14
CA GLU A 325 -5.10 4.79 27.82
C GLU A 325 -3.98 5.31 26.90
N PHE A 326 -3.14 6.21 27.39
CA PHE A 326 -2.00 6.73 26.66
C PHE A 326 -1.05 5.61 26.19
N ASP A 327 -0.77 4.65 27.07
CA ASP A 327 0.11 3.50 26.76
C ASP A 327 -0.54 2.50 25.80
N SER A 328 -1.86 2.52 25.66
CA SER A 328 -2.57 1.66 24.70
C SER A 328 -2.40 2.11 23.25
N TYR A 329 -2.05 3.38 23.01
CA TYR A 329 -1.72 3.87 21.68
C TYR A 329 -0.28 3.52 21.32
N GLU A 330 -0.07 2.91 20.14
CA GLU A 330 1.29 2.71 19.63
C GLU A 330 1.95 4.06 19.37
N THR A 331 3.24 4.15 19.67
CA THR A 331 4.02 5.33 19.34
C THR A 331 4.54 5.19 17.92
N ALA A 332 4.10 6.08 17.04
CA ALA A 332 4.65 6.21 15.70
C ALA A 332 5.72 7.31 15.65
N ASP A 333 6.43 7.40 14.54
CA ASP A 333 7.45 8.41 14.34
C ASP A 333 6.92 9.81 14.60
N PRO A 334 7.74 10.73 15.12
CA PRO A 334 7.34 12.10 15.37
C PRO A 334 6.72 12.76 14.12
N MET A 335 5.78 13.65 14.34
CA MET A 335 5.15 14.40 13.26
C MET A 335 6.13 15.44 12.71
N THR A 336 6.53 15.28 11.47
CA THR A 336 7.44 16.22 10.79
C THR A 336 6.74 17.54 10.45
N PRO A 337 7.47 18.63 10.21
CA PRO A 337 6.96 19.79 9.48
C PRO A 337 6.27 19.40 8.17
N ILE A 338 5.48 20.30 7.57
CA ILE A 338 4.84 20.01 6.28
C ILE A 338 5.88 19.89 5.17
N ASP A 339 5.55 19.09 4.15
CA ASP A 339 6.42 18.91 2.98
C ASP A 339 6.77 20.25 2.33
N GLY A 340 8.03 20.38 1.91
CA GLY A 340 8.59 21.61 1.38
C GLY A 340 9.26 22.51 2.42
N THR A 341 9.14 22.20 3.71
CA THR A 341 9.84 22.98 4.76
C THR A 341 11.32 22.67 4.74
N LEU A 342 12.14 23.73 4.74
CA LEU A 342 13.58 23.65 4.94
C LEU A 342 13.88 23.73 6.45
N ILE A 343 14.61 22.77 6.98
CA ILE A 343 14.96 22.70 8.40
C ILE A 343 16.46 22.48 8.61
N LYS A 344 16.95 22.90 9.76
CA LYS A 344 18.29 22.56 10.27
C LYS A 344 18.24 22.43 11.79
N GLY A 345 19.18 21.72 12.38
CA GLY A 345 19.41 21.73 13.82
C GLY A 345 20.06 23.04 14.28
N ASP A 346 19.91 23.36 15.57
CA ASP A 346 20.50 24.55 16.19
C ASP A 346 22.01 24.40 16.43
N ASP A 347 22.52 23.18 16.49
CA ASP A 347 23.95 22.87 16.62
C ASP A 347 24.59 22.37 15.30
N SER A 348 23.85 22.32 14.18
CA SER A 348 24.31 21.80 12.90
C SER A 348 24.14 22.82 11.76
N GLY A 349 25.12 22.81 10.84
CA GLY A 349 25.03 23.54 9.57
C GLY A 349 24.27 22.79 8.46
N SER A 350 23.92 21.51 8.69
CA SER A 350 23.24 20.68 7.69
C SER A 350 21.80 21.11 7.48
N VAL A 351 21.43 21.36 6.23
CA VAL A 351 20.07 21.73 5.84
C VAL A 351 19.35 20.52 5.24
N PHE A 352 18.10 20.33 5.60
CA PHE A 352 17.25 19.27 5.11
C PHE A 352 15.97 19.84 4.50
N LEU A 353 15.45 19.16 3.47
CA LEU A 353 14.10 19.37 2.95
C LEU A 353 13.18 18.31 3.52
N VAL A 354 12.09 18.71 4.14
CA VAL A 354 11.04 17.78 4.55
C VAL A 354 10.23 17.37 3.33
N LYS A 355 10.16 16.05 3.04
CA LYS A 355 9.36 15.50 1.96
C LYS A 355 8.94 14.07 2.30
N ASN A 356 7.65 13.76 2.13
CA ASN A 356 7.06 12.46 2.44
C ASN A 356 7.33 12.04 3.90
N SER A 357 7.19 12.97 4.84
CA SER A 357 7.46 12.77 6.28
C SER A 357 8.90 12.36 6.61
N GLN A 358 9.87 12.66 5.75
CA GLN A 358 11.30 12.41 5.97
C GLN A 358 12.09 13.70 5.81
N LYS A 359 13.20 13.83 6.56
CA LYS A 359 14.21 14.85 6.32
C LYS A 359 15.17 14.37 5.24
N ARG A 360 15.30 15.11 4.14
CA ARG A 360 16.20 14.78 3.03
C ARG A 360 17.38 15.74 3.02
N PRO A 361 18.62 15.27 3.14
CA PRO A 361 19.78 16.15 3.16
C PRO A 361 19.93 16.88 1.82
N ILE A 362 20.34 18.15 1.89
CA ILE A 362 20.58 19.02 0.73
C ILE A 362 22.02 19.47 0.77
N SER A 363 22.81 19.16 -0.27
CA SER A 363 24.11 19.77 -0.43
C SER A 363 24.01 21.25 -0.82
N TYR A 364 25.04 22.04 -0.51
CA TYR A 364 25.07 23.46 -0.84
C TYR A 364 24.84 23.72 -2.34
N ASN A 365 25.44 22.89 -3.19
CA ASN A 365 25.33 23.04 -4.64
C ASN A 365 23.87 22.83 -5.12
N ILE A 366 23.16 21.84 -4.54
CA ILE A 366 21.75 21.61 -4.85
C ILE A 366 20.87 22.71 -4.27
N PHE A 367 21.18 23.18 -3.06
CA PHE A 367 20.46 24.29 -2.43
C PHE A 367 20.45 25.53 -3.32
N VAL A 368 21.64 25.90 -3.86
CA VAL A 368 21.80 27.04 -4.77
C VAL A 368 21.12 26.79 -6.12
N GLN A 369 21.30 25.60 -6.69
CA GLN A 369 20.70 25.22 -7.98
C GLN A 369 19.18 25.30 -7.95
N GLN A 370 18.55 24.79 -6.89
CA GLN A 370 17.11 24.84 -6.70
C GLN A 370 16.58 26.19 -6.23
N LYS A 371 17.49 27.18 -6.10
CA LYS A 371 17.14 28.55 -5.69
C LYS A 371 16.48 28.65 -4.32
N PHE A 372 16.82 27.74 -3.41
CA PHE A 372 16.38 27.85 -2.03
C PHE A 372 17.01 29.06 -1.35
N SER A 373 16.34 29.59 -0.33
CA SER A 373 16.81 30.75 0.44
C SER A 373 17.11 30.35 1.88
N PHE A 374 18.28 30.69 2.39
CA PHE A 374 18.63 30.48 3.79
C PHE A 374 17.68 31.22 4.77
N ALA A 375 17.06 32.32 4.32
CA ALA A 375 16.05 33.03 5.11
C ALA A 375 14.79 32.19 5.39
N ASN A 376 14.55 31.14 4.60
CA ASN A 376 13.42 30.24 4.76
C ASN A 376 13.77 28.96 5.53
N VAL A 377 15.04 28.82 5.96
CA VAL A 377 15.47 27.65 6.74
C VAL A 377 15.07 27.84 8.19
N VAL A 378 14.23 26.96 8.68
CA VAL A 378 13.79 26.94 10.07
C VAL A 378 14.82 26.22 10.92
N THR A 379 15.26 26.88 11.99
CA THR A 379 16.12 26.25 12.98
C THR A 379 15.25 25.60 14.05
N LEU A 380 15.45 24.30 14.26
CA LEU A 380 14.77 23.48 15.27
C LEU A 380 15.81 22.95 16.26
N PRO A 381 15.40 22.50 17.45
CA PRO A 381 16.29 21.76 18.35
C PRO A 381 16.91 20.56 17.62
N GLN A 382 18.20 20.29 17.86
CA GLN A 382 18.90 19.21 17.15
C GLN A 382 18.27 17.85 17.40
N ASP A 383 17.86 17.58 18.65
CA ASP A 383 17.17 16.34 19.03
C ASP A 383 15.85 16.14 18.28
N GLU A 384 15.10 17.22 18.01
CA GLU A 384 13.93 17.17 17.17
C GLU A 384 14.28 16.79 15.73
N VAL A 385 15.29 17.46 15.15
CA VAL A 385 15.73 17.13 13.78
C VAL A 385 16.23 15.69 13.70
N ASP A 386 16.97 15.21 14.70
CA ASP A 386 17.50 13.85 14.75
C ASP A 386 16.41 12.80 14.86
N SER A 387 15.30 13.13 15.50
CA SER A 387 14.15 12.23 15.64
C SER A 387 13.40 11.93 14.35
N TYR A 388 13.60 12.74 13.31
CA TYR A 388 12.95 12.54 12.01
C TYR A 388 13.70 11.52 11.16
N ASP A 389 12.98 10.64 10.51
CA ASP A 389 13.53 9.69 9.54
C ASP A 389 14.29 10.42 8.43
N THR A 390 15.46 9.89 8.09
CA THR A 390 16.29 10.42 7.01
C THR A 390 15.96 9.72 5.70
N GLY A 391 15.50 10.48 4.71
CA GLY A 391 15.33 10.03 3.33
C GLY A 391 16.61 10.20 2.50
N GLY A 392 16.54 9.80 1.23
CA GLY A 392 17.64 10.03 0.28
C GLY A 392 17.91 11.52 0.07
N PHE A 393 19.08 11.83 -0.47
CA PHE A 393 19.44 13.22 -0.83
C PHE A 393 18.39 13.86 -1.74
N VAL A 394 18.26 15.17 -1.64
CA VAL A 394 17.47 15.94 -2.61
C VAL A 394 18.20 15.89 -3.95
N PRO A 395 17.57 15.37 -5.03
CA PRO A 395 18.25 15.27 -6.31
C PRO A 395 18.45 16.64 -6.96
N PRO A 396 19.49 16.80 -7.80
CA PRO A 396 19.58 17.92 -8.72
C PRO A 396 18.34 18.02 -9.63
N THR A 397 18.17 19.16 -10.28
CA THR A 397 17.12 19.30 -11.30
C THR A 397 17.36 18.34 -12.47
N GLU A 398 16.28 17.94 -13.11
CA GLU A 398 16.29 17.06 -14.28
C GLU A 398 17.27 17.51 -15.35
N GLY A 399 18.03 16.59 -15.94
CA GLY A 399 19.03 16.87 -16.95
C GLY A 399 20.34 17.47 -16.43
N THR A 400 20.50 17.62 -15.13
CA THR A 400 21.76 18.12 -14.54
C THR A 400 22.89 17.12 -14.75
N LEU A 401 24.04 17.61 -15.24
CA LEU A 401 25.27 16.83 -15.30
C LEU A 401 25.97 16.88 -13.94
N VAL A 402 26.32 15.72 -13.40
CA VAL A 402 26.97 15.60 -12.09
C VAL A 402 28.20 14.71 -12.16
N THR A 403 29.14 14.93 -11.23
CA THR A 403 30.29 14.03 -11.00
C THR A 403 30.56 13.95 -9.50
N GLY A 404 31.14 12.84 -9.05
CA GLY A 404 31.62 12.69 -7.67
C GLY A 404 32.90 13.48 -7.40
N GLU A 405 33.32 13.50 -6.14
CA GLU A 405 34.58 14.14 -5.74
C GLU A 405 35.80 13.34 -6.18
N THR A 406 35.73 12.01 -6.09
CA THR A 406 36.81 11.07 -6.41
C THR A 406 36.53 10.25 -7.68
N ASP A 407 35.25 10.07 -8.06
CA ASP A 407 34.85 9.39 -9.27
C ASP A 407 34.80 10.40 -10.44
N GLY A 408 35.68 10.22 -11.42
CA GLY A 408 35.72 11.05 -12.63
C GLY A 408 34.59 10.80 -13.62
N THR A 409 33.70 9.86 -13.34
CA THR A 409 32.55 9.55 -14.20
C THR A 409 31.54 10.71 -14.16
N VAL A 410 31.09 11.12 -15.33
CA VAL A 410 30.02 12.10 -15.47
C VAL A 410 28.69 11.37 -15.63
N TYR A 411 27.71 11.80 -14.88
CA TYR A 411 26.35 11.29 -14.95
C TYR A 411 25.36 12.40 -15.33
N MET A 412 24.24 12.04 -15.93
CA MET A 412 23.08 12.89 -16.07
C MET A 412 21.99 12.42 -15.12
N ILE A 413 21.39 13.32 -14.38
CA ILE A 413 20.25 13.01 -13.50
C ILE A 413 18.97 12.98 -14.32
N GLU A 414 18.23 11.88 -14.21
CA GLU A 414 16.92 11.67 -14.81
C GLU A 414 16.00 10.99 -13.77
N GLY A 415 15.08 11.76 -13.21
CA GLY A 415 14.31 11.33 -12.05
C GLY A 415 15.20 11.06 -10.83
N ASP A 416 15.05 9.86 -10.25
CA ASP A 416 15.88 9.40 -9.13
C ASP A 416 17.09 8.57 -9.60
N LEU A 417 17.41 8.59 -10.89
CA LEU A 417 18.50 7.82 -11.49
C LEU A 417 19.67 8.74 -11.90
N LYS A 418 20.89 8.21 -11.77
CA LYS A 418 22.09 8.75 -12.42
C LYS A 418 22.40 7.91 -13.64
N ARG A 419 22.46 8.52 -14.82
CA ARG A 419 22.77 7.84 -16.08
C ARG A 419 24.22 8.15 -16.48
N PRO A 420 25.09 7.14 -16.58
CA PRO A 420 26.49 7.37 -16.95
C PRO A 420 26.61 7.90 -18.37
N ILE A 421 27.64 8.72 -18.61
CA ILE A 421 27.93 9.33 -19.90
C ILE A 421 29.38 9.00 -20.26
N SER A 422 29.60 8.28 -21.36
CA SER A 422 30.95 8.12 -21.90
C SER A 422 31.48 9.45 -22.45
N TYR A 423 32.81 9.61 -22.52
CA TYR A 423 33.42 10.83 -23.06
C TYR A 423 32.93 11.12 -24.48
N GLU A 424 32.91 10.11 -25.33
CA GLU A 424 32.46 10.22 -26.71
C GLU A 424 30.99 10.68 -26.78
N MET A 425 30.15 10.16 -25.87
CA MET A 425 28.73 10.53 -25.78
C MET A 425 28.55 11.93 -25.22
N PHE A 426 29.42 12.34 -24.30
CA PHE A 426 29.44 13.71 -23.77
C PHE A 426 29.67 14.73 -24.89
N ILE A 427 30.66 14.44 -25.76
CA ILE A 427 30.98 15.31 -26.90
C ILE A 427 29.88 15.28 -27.96
N ALA A 428 29.35 14.09 -28.28
CA ALA A 428 28.29 13.93 -29.29
C ALA A 428 26.99 14.67 -28.92
N ASN A 429 26.64 14.67 -27.63
CA ASN A 429 25.48 15.43 -27.12
C ASN A 429 25.78 16.92 -26.90
N LYS A 430 27.02 17.36 -27.21
CA LYS A 430 27.46 18.77 -27.06
C LYS A 430 27.32 19.29 -25.63
N PHE A 431 27.52 18.41 -24.64
CA PHE A 431 27.50 18.81 -23.24
C PHE A 431 28.70 19.70 -22.91
N SER A 432 28.59 20.49 -21.86
CA SER A 432 29.64 21.44 -21.43
C SER A 432 30.22 20.99 -20.10
N PHE A 433 31.53 20.82 -20.02
CA PHE A 433 32.25 20.54 -18.77
C PHE A 433 32.02 21.60 -17.70
N ALA A 434 31.86 22.88 -18.10
CA ALA A 434 31.57 23.96 -17.18
C ALA A 434 30.21 23.89 -16.49
N LYS A 435 29.33 23.01 -16.97
CA LYS A 435 27.99 22.79 -16.40
C LYS A 435 27.91 21.56 -15.50
N ILE A 436 29.00 20.84 -15.31
CA ILE A 436 29.03 19.67 -14.44
C ILE A 436 29.03 20.13 -12.99
N LEU A 437 28.03 19.70 -12.25
CA LEU A 437 27.90 19.94 -10.81
C LEU A 437 28.69 18.90 -10.04
N LYS A 438 29.55 19.30 -9.14
CA LYS A 438 30.31 18.40 -8.30
C LYS A 438 29.51 18.09 -7.02
N LEU A 439 29.27 16.83 -6.75
CA LEU A 439 28.58 16.32 -5.57
C LEU A 439 29.53 15.44 -4.75
N SER A 440 29.21 15.22 -3.47
CA SER A 440 29.97 14.26 -2.68
C SER A 440 29.80 12.84 -3.22
N ASP A 441 30.77 11.98 -2.99
CA ASP A 441 30.71 10.58 -3.45
C ASP A 441 29.53 9.83 -2.80
N ASP A 442 29.17 10.16 -1.56
CA ASP A 442 28.01 9.56 -0.87
C ASP A 442 26.70 10.02 -1.50
N GLU A 443 26.61 11.28 -1.90
CA GLU A 443 25.44 11.79 -2.62
C GLU A 443 25.29 11.12 -3.99
N ILE A 444 26.39 10.98 -4.73
CA ILE A 444 26.39 10.24 -6.02
C ILE A 444 25.99 8.77 -5.83
N LYS A 445 26.50 8.08 -4.80
CA LYS A 445 26.19 6.68 -4.52
C LYS A 445 24.71 6.46 -4.15
N ALA A 446 24.08 7.47 -3.57
CA ALA A 446 22.67 7.40 -3.17
C ALA A 446 21.71 7.33 -4.36
N PHE A 447 22.12 7.80 -5.56
CA PHE A 447 21.31 7.66 -6.77
C PHE A 447 21.50 6.28 -7.40
N ALA A 448 20.43 5.60 -7.73
CA ALA A 448 20.48 4.36 -8.48
C ALA A 448 21.06 4.62 -9.89
N THR A 449 21.88 3.68 -10.38
CA THR A 449 22.46 3.80 -11.72
C THR A 449 21.45 3.30 -12.76
N GLY A 450 21.11 4.15 -13.71
CA GLY A 450 20.31 3.84 -14.88
C GLY A 450 21.15 3.41 -16.09
N GLU A 451 20.49 3.23 -17.23
CA GLU A 451 21.15 3.02 -18.52
C GLU A 451 22.01 4.22 -18.90
N PHE A 452 22.99 4.01 -19.78
CA PHE A 452 23.78 5.10 -20.37
C PHE A 452 22.89 6.14 -21.05
N VAL A 453 23.37 7.39 -21.07
CA VAL A 453 22.72 8.45 -21.83
C VAL A 453 22.75 8.09 -23.32
N ARG A 454 21.60 8.18 -23.96
CA ARG A 454 21.44 7.77 -25.36
C ARG A 454 22.16 8.71 -26.33
N PRO A 455 22.64 8.17 -27.47
CA PRO A 455 23.18 8.99 -28.55
C PRO A 455 22.14 10.01 -29.05
N PRO A 456 22.59 11.16 -29.57
CA PRO A 456 21.71 12.02 -30.32
C PRO A 456 21.28 11.34 -31.63
N ASP A 457 20.09 11.66 -32.11
CA ASP A 457 19.61 11.13 -33.39
C ASP A 457 20.50 11.52 -34.56
N SER A 458 20.57 10.62 -35.53
CA SER A 458 21.30 10.82 -36.80
C SER A 458 22.82 10.85 -36.64
N VAL A 459 23.36 9.94 -35.83
CA VAL A 459 24.80 9.67 -35.71
C VAL A 459 25.15 8.26 -36.21
N ALA A 460 26.38 8.10 -36.69
CA ALA A 460 26.96 6.80 -36.97
C ALA A 460 27.66 6.26 -35.71
N LEU A 461 27.26 5.12 -35.23
CA LEU A 461 27.88 4.44 -34.07
C LEU A 461 28.84 3.35 -34.53
N THR A 462 29.95 3.22 -33.83
CA THR A 462 30.85 2.06 -33.92
C THR A 462 31.10 1.49 -32.53
N LEU A 463 31.12 0.18 -32.43
CA LEU A 463 31.53 -0.48 -31.19
C LEU A 463 33.08 -0.45 -31.10
N LYS A 464 33.60 -0.08 -29.92
CA LYS A 464 35.05 -0.09 -29.69
C LYS A 464 35.64 -1.50 -29.90
N GLY A 465 36.58 -1.60 -30.82
CA GLY A 465 37.20 -2.88 -31.21
C GLY A 465 36.47 -3.63 -32.33
N ASP A 466 35.41 -3.08 -32.92
CA ASP A 466 34.67 -3.60 -34.06
C ASP A 466 34.74 -2.63 -35.25
N THR A 467 34.56 -3.13 -36.46
CA THR A 467 34.50 -2.34 -37.70
C THR A 467 33.08 -2.08 -38.19
N GLY A 468 32.08 -2.70 -37.56
CA GLY A 468 30.67 -2.52 -37.88
C GLY A 468 30.21 -1.10 -37.65
N ILE A 469 29.45 -0.54 -38.60
CA ILE A 469 28.86 0.80 -38.51
C ILE A 469 27.37 0.64 -38.33
N TYR A 470 26.81 1.43 -37.41
CA TYR A 470 25.39 1.44 -37.10
C TYR A 470 24.84 2.83 -37.18
N TRP A 471 23.74 3.01 -37.87
CA TRP A 471 23.00 4.27 -37.89
C TRP A 471 22.06 4.33 -36.68
N TYR A 472 22.21 5.35 -35.85
CA TYR A 472 21.32 5.57 -34.71
C TYR A 472 20.29 6.63 -35.05
N LYS A 473 19.04 6.23 -34.98
CA LYS A 473 17.88 7.12 -35.18
C LYS A 473 16.62 6.48 -34.58
N ASP A 474 15.68 7.30 -34.12
CA ASP A 474 14.42 6.85 -33.53
C ASP A 474 14.65 5.82 -32.39
N SER A 475 15.63 6.10 -31.52
CA SER A 475 16.06 5.23 -30.40
C SER A 475 16.53 3.84 -30.79
N GLN A 476 16.91 3.59 -32.05
CA GLN A 476 17.38 2.30 -32.54
C GLN A 476 18.73 2.41 -33.26
N LYS A 477 19.63 1.45 -32.99
CA LYS A 477 20.84 1.24 -33.79
C LYS A 477 20.51 0.27 -34.93
N ARG A 478 20.87 0.64 -36.15
CA ARG A 478 20.61 -0.10 -37.38
C ARG A 478 21.92 -0.37 -38.12
N TYR A 479 22.25 -1.63 -38.35
CA TYR A 479 23.47 -1.98 -39.08
C TYR A 479 23.51 -1.27 -40.45
N VAL A 480 24.66 -0.76 -40.85
CA VAL A 480 24.92 -0.08 -42.13
C VAL A 480 25.88 -0.88 -42.95
N SER A 481 25.41 -1.45 -44.07
CA SER A 481 26.31 -2.16 -45.00
C SER A 481 27.30 -1.23 -45.71
N ALA A 482 28.35 -1.76 -46.26
CA ALA A 482 29.33 -0.97 -47.01
C ALA A 482 28.70 -0.23 -48.22
N PHE A 483 27.74 -0.87 -48.87
CA PHE A 483 26.96 -0.22 -49.97
C PHE A 483 26.17 0.96 -49.48
N VAL A 484 25.36 0.77 -48.44
CA VAL A 484 24.51 1.83 -47.87
C VAL A 484 25.36 2.97 -47.27
N TYR A 485 26.50 2.62 -46.64
CA TYR A 485 27.45 3.61 -46.14
C TYR A 485 27.89 4.59 -47.23
N LYS A 486 28.32 4.05 -48.38
CA LYS A 486 28.74 4.85 -49.52
C LYS A 486 27.58 5.59 -50.19
N GLN A 487 26.46 4.89 -50.45
CA GLN A 487 25.30 5.48 -51.13
C GLN A 487 24.69 6.63 -50.38
N ARG A 488 24.54 6.51 -49.05
CA ARG A 488 23.93 7.52 -48.20
C ARG A 488 24.94 8.52 -47.65
N THR A 489 26.22 8.41 -48.03
CA THR A 489 27.32 9.28 -47.56
C THR A 489 27.34 9.38 -46.03
N VAL A 490 27.26 8.23 -45.39
CA VAL A 490 27.23 8.14 -43.89
C VAL A 490 28.50 8.74 -43.28
N SER A 491 29.61 8.79 -44.02
CA SER A 491 30.85 9.46 -43.63
C SER A 491 30.70 10.95 -43.32
N ASN A 492 29.64 11.61 -43.83
CA ASN A 492 29.39 13.03 -43.60
C ASN A 492 28.67 13.33 -42.27
N PHE A 493 28.23 12.28 -41.57
CA PHE A 493 27.56 12.43 -40.27
C PHE A 493 28.55 12.26 -39.13
N PRO A 494 28.23 12.76 -37.94
CA PRO A 494 29.05 12.51 -36.76
C PRO A 494 29.22 11.02 -36.48
N HIS A 495 30.46 10.59 -36.24
CA HIS A 495 30.80 9.24 -35.85
C HIS A 495 31.10 9.19 -34.35
N VAL A 496 30.49 8.28 -33.64
CA VAL A 496 30.66 8.09 -32.19
C VAL A 496 31.06 6.66 -31.92
N GLN A 497 32.17 6.46 -31.24
CA GLN A 497 32.66 5.13 -30.83
C GLN A 497 32.24 4.91 -29.37
N ILE A 498 31.50 3.82 -29.09
CA ILE A 498 31.00 3.49 -27.77
C ILE A 498 31.48 2.14 -27.27
N GLY A 499 31.44 1.95 -25.96
CA GLY A 499 31.80 0.71 -25.29
C GLY A 499 30.75 -0.39 -25.48
N LEU A 500 31.13 -1.64 -25.18
CA LEU A 500 30.23 -2.80 -25.33
C LEU A 500 28.99 -2.68 -24.44
N GLU A 501 29.15 -2.28 -23.19
CA GLU A 501 28.06 -2.14 -22.24
C GLU A 501 27.01 -1.12 -22.74
N GLU A 502 27.45 0.05 -23.12
CA GLU A 502 26.63 1.12 -23.68
C GLU A 502 25.96 0.68 -24.98
N PHE A 503 26.72 0.00 -25.87
CA PHE A 503 26.22 -0.47 -27.15
C PHE A 503 25.11 -1.52 -26.99
N THR A 504 25.23 -2.44 -26.04
CA THR A 504 24.25 -3.51 -25.80
C THR A 504 22.93 -3.02 -25.24
N GLN A 505 22.92 -1.90 -24.54
CA GLN A 505 21.70 -1.27 -24.01
C GLN A 505 20.85 -0.59 -25.10
N LEU A 506 21.44 -0.30 -26.28
CA LEU A 506 20.70 0.32 -27.37
C LEU A 506 19.86 -0.72 -28.13
N MET A 507 18.60 -0.41 -28.35
CA MET A 507 17.69 -1.25 -29.15
C MET A 507 18.24 -1.44 -30.57
N THR A 508 18.21 -2.67 -31.08
CA THR A 508 18.59 -3.00 -32.45
C THR A 508 17.35 -2.99 -33.35
N GLY A 509 17.40 -2.15 -34.37
CA GLY A 509 16.37 -2.10 -35.42
C GLY A 509 16.77 -2.92 -36.66
N THR A 510 15.88 -2.95 -37.66
CA THR A 510 16.20 -3.50 -38.99
C THR A 510 17.35 -2.72 -39.61
N PRO A 511 18.22 -3.36 -40.43
CA PRO A 511 19.33 -2.69 -41.08
C PRO A 511 18.92 -1.40 -41.79
N PHE A 512 19.83 -0.42 -41.81
CA PHE A 512 19.59 0.87 -42.45
C PHE A 512 19.44 0.67 -43.95
N PRO A 513 18.29 0.97 -44.54
CA PRO A 513 17.99 0.59 -45.92
C PRO A 513 18.71 1.48 -46.93
N PRO A 514 18.95 0.98 -48.17
CA PRO A 514 19.32 1.82 -49.31
C PRO A 514 18.35 2.99 -49.53
N LYS A 515 18.75 4.00 -50.30
CA LYS A 515 17.87 5.13 -50.68
C LYS A 515 16.66 4.61 -51.47
N ASP A 516 15.53 5.24 -51.27
CA ASP A 516 14.34 4.96 -52.06
C ASP A 516 14.62 5.11 -53.57
N GLY A 517 13.99 4.29 -54.38
CA GLY A 517 14.27 4.16 -55.83
C GLY A 517 15.48 3.29 -56.18
N THR A 518 16.23 2.81 -55.18
CA THR A 518 17.34 1.88 -55.44
C THR A 518 16.82 0.49 -55.82
N VAL A 519 17.24 -0.03 -56.97
CA VAL A 519 16.93 -1.40 -57.40
C VAL A 519 18.06 -2.33 -56.92
N ILE A 520 17.68 -3.37 -56.20
CA ILE A 520 18.62 -4.31 -55.58
C ILE A 520 18.24 -5.76 -55.93
N GLN A 521 19.26 -6.64 -55.94
CA GLN A 521 19.14 -8.07 -56.14
C GLN A 521 20.10 -8.81 -55.23
N GLY A 522 19.68 -9.90 -54.61
CA GLY A 522 20.57 -10.75 -53.81
C GLY A 522 21.49 -11.57 -54.68
N GLU A 523 22.73 -11.76 -54.28
CA GLU A 523 23.68 -12.63 -54.94
C GLU A 523 23.14 -14.07 -55.05
N GLY A 524 23.11 -14.62 -56.30
CA GLY A 524 22.52 -15.94 -56.59
C GLY A 524 20.99 -15.97 -56.60
N SER A 525 20.29 -14.89 -56.35
CA SER A 525 18.82 -14.79 -56.40
C SER A 525 18.34 -14.23 -57.73
N THR A 526 17.17 -14.68 -58.21
CA THR A 526 16.49 -14.11 -59.36
C THR A 526 15.52 -13.00 -59.00
N ALA A 527 15.20 -12.83 -57.71
CA ALA A 527 14.28 -11.84 -57.24
C ALA A 527 14.91 -10.43 -57.27
N ILE A 528 14.22 -9.48 -57.89
CA ILE A 528 14.62 -8.07 -57.96
C ILE A 528 13.67 -7.26 -57.11
N TYR A 529 14.21 -6.33 -56.35
CA TYR A 529 13.44 -5.46 -55.46
C TYR A 529 13.76 -3.98 -55.73
N ILE A 530 12.78 -3.11 -55.50
CA ILE A 530 12.99 -1.68 -55.39
C ILE A 530 12.79 -1.23 -53.93
N MET A 531 13.60 -0.31 -53.49
CA MET A 531 13.44 0.29 -52.17
C MET A 531 12.44 1.43 -52.23
N GLU A 532 11.42 1.40 -51.39
CA GLU A 532 10.41 2.46 -51.27
C GLU A 532 10.00 2.60 -49.80
N ASN A 533 10.06 3.81 -49.25
CA ASN A 533 9.72 4.13 -47.87
C ASN A 533 10.49 3.23 -46.87
N GLY A 534 11.75 2.93 -47.20
CA GLY A 534 12.63 2.14 -46.33
C GLY A 534 12.38 0.62 -46.36
N VAL A 535 11.45 0.10 -47.18
CA VAL A 535 11.17 -1.33 -47.33
C VAL A 535 11.53 -1.80 -48.76
N LYS A 536 11.90 -3.08 -48.90
CA LYS A 536 12.10 -3.69 -50.20
C LYS A 536 10.77 -4.21 -50.74
N ARG A 537 10.42 -3.82 -51.96
CA ARG A 537 9.23 -4.29 -52.68
C ARG A 537 9.67 -5.12 -53.88
N MET A 538 9.21 -6.35 -53.96
CA MET A 538 9.54 -7.25 -55.05
C MET A 538 8.94 -6.73 -56.37
N LEU A 539 9.75 -6.69 -57.43
CA LEU A 539 9.33 -6.30 -58.77
C LEU A 539 8.97 -7.53 -59.61
N THR A 540 7.83 -7.50 -60.27
CA THR A 540 7.56 -8.43 -61.37
C THR A 540 8.47 -8.13 -62.56
N ALA A 541 8.68 -9.08 -63.49
CA ALA A 541 9.47 -8.86 -64.67
C ALA A 541 8.93 -7.69 -65.53
N GLN A 542 7.62 -7.51 -65.57
CA GLN A 542 6.97 -6.41 -66.28
C GLN A 542 7.22 -5.05 -65.59
N ALA A 543 7.09 -5.00 -64.28
CA ALA A 543 7.36 -3.79 -63.51
C ALA A 543 8.84 -3.38 -63.63
N TYR A 544 9.76 -4.33 -63.58
CA TYR A 544 11.19 -4.07 -63.72
C TYR A 544 11.51 -3.50 -65.14
N ALA A 545 10.95 -4.09 -66.24
CA ALA A 545 11.16 -3.61 -67.58
C ALA A 545 10.65 -2.17 -67.82
N ARG A 546 9.60 -1.74 -67.12
CA ARG A 546 9.05 -0.37 -67.20
C ARG A 546 9.88 0.70 -66.54
N LEU A 547 10.67 0.32 -65.54
CA LEU A 547 11.42 1.30 -64.72
C LEU A 547 12.49 2.06 -65.51
N LYS A 548 12.87 1.63 -66.74
CA LYS A 548 13.96 2.22 -67.56
C LYS A 548 15.22 2.51 -66.73
N THR A 549 15.41 1.77 -65.61
CA THR A 549 16.49 1.97 -64.66
C THR A 549 17.72 1.16 -65.04
N PRO A 550 18.89 1.61 -64.63
CA PRO A 550 20.11 0.85 -64.80
C PRO A 550 20.03 -0.49 -64.04
N ARG A 551 20.94 -1.39 -64.41
CA ARG A 551 21.15 -2.71 -63.82
C ARG A 551 20.95 -2.75 -62.30
N ALA A 552 20.21 -3.73 -61.79
CA ALA A 552 20.05 -3.94 -60.34
C ALA A 552 21.41 -4.04 -59.64
N THR A 553 21.54 -3.37 -58.52
CA THR A 553 22.73 -3.50 -57.68
C THR A 553 22.71 -4.87 -56.97
N VAL A 554 23.70 -5.72 -57.28
CA VAL A 554 23.84 -7.02 -56.62
C VAL A 554 24.47 -6.80 -55.26
N LEU A 555 23.82 -7.27 -54.22
CA LEU A 555 24.25 -7.22 -52.82
C LEU A 555 24.30 -8.64 -52.25
N PRO A 556 25.05 -8.90 -51.19
CA PRO A 556 24.98 -10.18 -50.49
C PRO A 556 23.52 -10.57 -50.21
N LEU A 557 23.17 -11.83 -50.44
CA LEU A 557 21.77 -12.30 -50.26
C LEU A 557 21.26 -12.00 -48.84
N THR A 558 22.11 -12.28 -47.82
CA THR A 558 21.81 -12.02 -46.42
C THR A 558 21.51 -10.54 -46.14
N GLU A 559 22.18 -9.62 -46.86
CA GLU A 559 21.90 -8.18 -46.72
C GLU A 559 20.51 -7.85 -47.31
N VAL A 560 20.21 -8.36 -48.52
CA VAL A 560 18.89 -8.12 -49.12
C VAL A 560 17.78 -8.73 -48.30
N GLU A 561 17.95 -9.92 -47.75
CA GLU A 561 16.99 -10.59 -46.89
C GLU A 561 16.74 -9.83 -45.56
N SER A 562 17.72 -9.14 -45.05
CA SER A 562 17.64 -8.39 -43.80
C SER A 562 16.75 -7.13 -43.87
N TYR A 563 16.47 -6.59 -45.07
CA TYR A 563 15.61 -5.43 -45.22
C TYR A 563 14.13 -5.80 -45.09
N ALA A 564 13.36 -4.93 -44.42
CA ALA A 564 11.92 -5.12 -44.28
C ALA A 564 11.26 -5.22 -45.65
N SER A 565 10.28 -6.12 -45.79
CA SER A 565 9.55 -6.36 -47.03
C SER A 565 8.22 -5.60 -47.05
N GLY A 566 7.94 -4.97 -48.18
CA GLY A 566 6.64 -4.39 -48.51
C GLY A 566 5.87 -5.25 -49.53
N GLU A 567 4.71 -4.77 -49.97
CA GLU A 567 3.88 -5.42 -50.98
C GLU A 567 4.59 -5.52 -52.35
N ILE A 568 4.25 -6.55 -53.13
CA ILE A 568 4.79 -6.77 -54.49
C ILE A 568 4.33 -5.64 -55.41
N LEU A 569 5.24 -5.08 -56.20
CA LEU A 569 4.91 -4.16 -57.30
C LEU A 569 4.63 -4.96 -58.58
N ALA A 570 3.35 -5.05 -58.91
CA ALA A 570 2.87 -5.82 -60.04
C ALA A 570 2.72 -4.97 -61.32
N GLN A 571 2.67 -3.62 -61.22
CA GLN A 571 2.45 -2.72 -62.37
C GLN A 571 3.55 -1.69 -62.52
#